data_8d413e823fe0a045ae67ca56e77f260a
#
_entry.id   8d413e823fe0a045ae67ca56e77f260a
#
_cell.length_a   1.000
_cell.length_b   1.000
_cell.length_c   1.000
_cell.angle_alpha   90.00
_cell.angle_beta   90.00
_cell.angle_gamma   90.00
#
_symmetry.space_group_name_H-M   'P 1'
#
loop_
_entity.id
_entity.type
_entity.pdbx_description
1 polymer ?
#
loop_
_entity_poly.entity_id
_entity_poly.type
_entity_poly.pdbx_seq_one_letter_code
_entity_poly.pdbx_strand_id
1 'polypeptide(L)'
;MPLHRFLPVLYLSIVVALLQLAGCASGVKPEAPPLDSRLQEMVMAYEQAGDHQAAAELYLQQASEARSPRREDLLLHGAASLIRAGDTQRATVLLDGMVAAELTGSQQQYYAVNRAQLAILDSHPDAALALLQDVPDSGEHVAGYLRLRAEALALQGNYYQEARERVALDPLLASDPALQLENQFGIWRALNGLSDTELQQLRTAPPPDALGGWMELVELTRLYLQQPDALAEVIPHWQMRYVGHPASGPFSDELLGNMRAAGQPPGQVAVLLPLAGKLAGPSAAVRDGILAAYYDSPDHLRHSILRIYDTGPDPLAVPLVYDQAVQDGAQFVIGPLRKEAVQALVERQDLPVPVLALNHVDPQEFPNPAVFQFGLAPEDEAREIAQRAWQEGYTRAIILVPESDWSERVTAAFIDRWIQLGGLILEQQRYQPAEADHGPAISALLNLDSSKLRKTRLVRLLGQPLEFEPRRRQDVDFIFLLATPEQARLIRPQLKFYRASSVPVLSTSHVYSGRVDTGRDIDMNGLQFCDI
;
A
#
# COMPACT_ATOMS: atom_id res chain seq x y z
N MET A 1 -11.52 -39.89 -80.38
CA MET A 1 -10.44 -39.49 -79.39
C MET A 1 -11.13 -39.09 -78.10
N PRO A 2 -10.79 -39.67 -76.97
CA PRO A 2 -11.71 -39.88 -75.86
C PRO A 2 -11.71 -38.75 -74.82
N LEU A 3 -12.95 -38.31 -74.52
CA LEU A 3 -13.26 -37.29 -73.47
C LEU A 3 -13.21 -37.84 -72.01
N HIS A 4 -12.76 -39.09 -71.83
CA HIS A 4 -12.83 -39.79 -70.53
C HIS A 4 -11.64 -39.62 -69.58
N ARG A 5 -10.61 -38.82 -69.92
CA ARG A 5 -9.40 -38.68 -69.11
C ARG A 5 -9.37 -37.45 -68.20
N PHE A 6 -10.35 -36.54 -68.31
CA PHE A 6 -10.37 -35.30 -67.49
C PHE A 6 -11.38 -35.33 -66.33
N LEU A 7 -12.31 -36.26 -66.27
CA LEU A 7 -13.29 -36.34 -65.20
C LEU A 7 -12.70 -36.62 -63.81
N PRO A 8 -11.70 -37.51 -63.60
CA PRO A 8 -11.21 -37.79 -62.24
C PRO A 8 -10.39 -36.63 -61.66
N VAL A 9 -9.74 -35.81 -62.49
CA VAL A 9 -8.96 -34.66 -62.02
C VAL A 9 -9.88 -33.52 -61.62
N LEU A 10 -10.99 -33.31 -62.27
CA LEU A 10 -11.98 -32.29 -61.93
C LEU A 10 -12.74 -32.67 -60.60
N TYR A 11 -13.03 -33.94 -60.36
CA TYR A 11 -13.62 -34.42 -59.13
C TYR A 11 -12.66 -34.30 -57.95
N LEU A 12 -11.37 -34.59 -58.12
CA LEU A 12 -10.36 -34.46 -57.11
C LEU A 12 -10.13 -32.97 -56.72
N SER A 13 -10.15 -32.07 -57.72
CA SER A 13 -10.01 -30.63 -57.52
C SER A 13 -11.22 -30.03 -56.78
N ILE A 14 -12.44 -30.51 -57.04
CA ILE A 14 -13.65 -30.05 -56.35
C ILE A 14 -13.68 -30.58 -54.90
N VAL A 15 -13.28 -31.83 -54.67
CA VAL A 15 -13.19 -32.40 -53.31
C VAL A 15 -12.10 -31.72 -52.48
N VAL A 16 -10.94 -31.36 -53.05
CA VAL A 16 -9.88 -30.62 -52.40
C VAL A 16 -10.31 -29.17 -52.13
N ALA A 17 -11.03 -28.50 -53.04
CA ALA A 17 -11.60 -27.17 -52.83
C ALA A 17 -12.72 -27.16 -51.75
N LEU A 18 -13.55 -28.20 -51.65
CA LEU A 18 -14.54 -28.36 -50.60
C LEU A 18 -13.91 -28.69 -49.23
N LEU A 19 -12.79 -29.40 -49.20
CA LEU A 19 -12.02 -29.64 -47.96
C LEU A 19 -11.25 -28.41 -47.50
N GLN A 20 -10.85 -27.50 -48.39
CA GLN A 20 -10.24 -26.23 -48.02
C GLN A 20 -11.25 -25.16 -47.55
N LEU A 21 -12.54 -25.30 -47.91
CA LEU A 21 -13.62 -24.46 -47.38
C LEU A 21 -14.17 -24.95 -46.03
N ALA A 22 -13.81 -26.15 -45.59
CA ALA A 22 -14.14 -26.68 -44.26
C ALA A 22 -13.05 -26.41 -43.20
N GLY A 23 -11.93 -25.76 -43.57
CA GLY A 23 -10.85 -25.39 -42.64
C GLY A 23 -10.87 -23.90 -42.34
N CYS A 24 -11.09 -23.59 -41.09
CA CYS A 24 -11.11 -22.25 -40.45
C CYS A 24 -12.46 -21.52 -40.50
N ALA A 25 -13.54 -22.16 -40.06
CA ALA A 25 -14.45 -21.42 -39.22
C ALA A 25 -13.82 -21.39 -37.82
N SER A 26 -13.08 -20.35 -37.51
CA SER A 26 -12.89 -19.92 -36.11
C SER A 26 -14.29 -19.68 -35.58
N GLY A 27 -14.83 -20.67 -34.89
CA GLY A 27 -16.20 -20.64 -34.39
C GLY A 27 -16.28 -19.61 -33.28
N VAL A 28 -16.58 -18.38 -33.64
CA VAL A 28 -17.10 -17.40 -32.70
C VAL A 28 -18.37 -18.01 -32.13
N LYS A 29 -18.33 -18.39 -30.86
CA LYS A 29 -19.52 -18.96 -30.19
C LYS A 29 -20.60 -17.88 -30.22
N PRO A 30 -21.88 -18.24 -30.51
CA PRO A 30 -22.96 -17.27 -30.51
C PRO A 30 -23.10 -16.69 -29.09
N GLU A 31 -23.18 -15.36 -29.00
CA GLU A 31 -23.48 -14.65 -27.76
C GLU A 31 -24.79 -15.12 -27.14
N ALA A 32 -24.89 -15.09 -25.81
CA ALA A 32 -26.11 -15.38 -25.11
C ALA A 32 -27.17 -14.31 -25.43
N PRO A 33 -28.47 -14.69 -25.60
CA PRO A 33 -29.51 -13.69 -25.77
C PRO A 33 -29.63 -12.81 -24.53
N PRO A 34 -30.05 -11.52 -24.66
CA PRO A 34 -30.17 -10.62 -23.52
C PRO A 34 -31.09 -11.20 -22.43
N LEU A 35 -30.85 -10.77 -21.18
CA LEU A 35 -31.66 -11.18 -20.03
C LEU A 35 -33.14 -10.81 -20.26
N ASP A 36 -34.06 -11.69 -19.82
CA ASP A 36 -35.49 -11.40 -19.84
C ASP A 36 -35.77 -10.14 -19.01
N SER A 37 -36.54 -9.20 -19.58
CA SER A 37 -36.88 -7.92 -18.93
C SER A 37 -37.49 -8.10 -17.54
N ARG A 38 -38.31 -9.14 -17.35
CA ARG A 38 -38.93 -9.47 -16.06
C ARG A 38 -37.87 -9.90 -15.03
N LEU A 39 -36.90 -10.72 -15.45
CA LEU A 39 -35.78 -11.14 -14.59
C LEU A 39 -34.93 -9.92 -14.21
N GLN A 40 -34.63 -9.01 -15.17
CA GLN A 40 -33.90 -7.77 -14.92
C GLN A 40 -34.62 -6.86 -13.89
N GLU A 41 -35.94 -6.67 -14.04
CA GLU A 41 -36.73 -5.88 -13.09
C GLU A 41 -36.70 -6.46 -11.67
N MET A 42 -36.83 -7.80 -11.53
CA MET A 42 -36.77 -8.46 -10.23
C MET A 42 -35.39 -8.34 -9.58
N VAL A 43 -34.32 -8.57 -10.35
CA VAL A 43 -32.95 -8.43 -9.85
C VAL A 43 -32.65 -6.99 -9.45
N MET A 44 -33.03 -6.00 -10.30
CA MET A 44 -32.87 -4.59 -9.97
C MET A 44 -33.57 -4.21 -8.67
N ALA A 45 -34.75 -4.76 -8.39
CA ALA A 45 -35.47 -4.50 -7.15
C ALA A 45 -34.67 -5.01 -5.92
N TYR A 46 -34.08 -6.22 -6.01
CA TYR A 46 -33.24 -6.74 -4.94
C TYR A 46 -31.93 -5.95 -4.77
N GLU A 47 -31.28 -5.58 -5.88
CA GLU A 47 -30.04 -4.81 -5.85
C GLU A 47 -30.26 -3.40 -5.26
N GLN A 48 -31.35 -2.73 -5.61
CA GLN A 48 -31.75 -1.43 -5.04
C GLN A 48 -32.08 -1.54 -3.54
N ALA A 49 -32.60 -2.68 -3.11
CA ALA A 49 -32.84 -2.96 -1.69
C ALA A 49 -31.57 -3.37 -0.93
N GLY A 50 -30.42 -3.54 -1.60
CA GLY A 50 -29.17 -4.04 -1.01
C GLY A 50 -29.16 -5.53 -0.73
N ASP A 51 -30.21 -6.27 -1.18
CA ASP A 51 -30.33 -7.72 -0.98
C ASP A 51 -29.65 -8.49 -2.12
N HIS A 52 -28.32 -8.38 -2.15
CA HIS A 52 -27.49 -9.06 -3.16
C HIS A 52 -27.56 -10.58 -3.05
N GLN A 53 -27.87 -11.11 -1.87
CA GLN A 53 -28.04 -12.54 -1.66
C GLN A 53 -29.29 -13.04 -2.41
N ALA A 54 -30.44 -12.36 -2.28
CA ALA A 54 -31.65 -12.70 -3.01
C ALA A 54 -31.47 -12.56 -4.53
N ALA A 55 -30.75 -11.54 -4.99
CA ALA A 55 -30.39 -11.38 -6.38
C ALA A 55 -29.58 -12.58 -6.91
N ALA A 56 -28.57 -13.03 -6.14
CA ALA A 56 -27.75 -14.19 -6.48
C ALA A 56 -28.58 -15.47 -6.58
N GLU A 57 -29.42 -15.76 -5.59
CA GLU A 57 -30.26 -16.96 -5.59
C GLU A 57 -31.23 -16.98 -6.79
N LEU A 58 -31.76 -15.82 -7.18
CA LEU A 58 -32.63 -15.70 -8.35
C LEU A 58 -31.88 -16.05 -9.65
N TYR A 59 -30.66 -15.54 -9.83
CA TYR A 59 -29.81 -15.89 -10.95
C TYR A 59 -29.49 -17.39 -10.99
N LEU A 60 -29.09 -17.97 -9.85
CA LEU A 60 -28.73 -19.38 -9.74
C LEU A 60 -29.93 -20.30 -9.99
N GLN A 61 -31.14 -19.94 -9.53
CA GLN A 61 -32.35 -20.65 -9.82
C GLN A 61 -32.63 -20.68 -11.34
N GLN A 62 -32.57 -19.51 -11.99
CA GLN A 62 -32.77 -19.42 -13.43
C GLN A 62 -31.70 -20.17 -14.23
N ALA A 63 -30.45 -20.16 -13.75
CA ALA A 63 -29.37 -20.94 -14.38
C ALA A 63 -29.60 -22.44 -14.35
N SER A 64 -30.28 -22.96 -13.31
CA SER A 64 -30.60 -24.40 -13.20
C SER A 64 -31.54 -24.90 -14.29
N GLU A 65 -32.38 -24.02 -14.83
CA GLU A 65 -33.37 -24.31 -15.88
C GLU A 65 -32.85 -23.98 -17.30
N ALA A 66 -31.77 -23.20 -17.38
CA ALA A 66 -31.21 -22.68 -18.62
C ALA A 66 -30.20 -23.66 -19.26
N ARG A 67 -30.03 -23.52 -20.61
CA ARG A 67 -29.00 -24.22 -21.38
C ARG A 67 -27.89 -23.23 -21.78
N SER A 68 -26.70 -23.78 -22.10
CA SER A 68 -25.60 -23.04 -22.69
C SER A 68 -26.03 -22.32 -23.99
N PRO A 69 -25.58 -21.04 -24.24
CA PRO A 69 -24.67 -20.21 -23.43
C PRO A 69 -25.37 -19.39 -22.33
N ARG A 70 -26.69 -19.41 -22.26
CA ARG A 70 -27.50 -18.65 -21.30
C ARG A 70 -27.24 -19.05 -19.85
N ARG A 71 -27.01 -20.34 -19.62
CA ARG A 71 -26.72 -20.87 -18.29
C ARG A 71 -25.46 -20.23 -17.71
N GLU A 72 -24.38 -20.18 -18.48
CA GLU A 72 -23.10 -19.62 -18.08
C GLU A 72 -23.23 -18.11 -17.78
N ASP A 73 -24.00 -17.39 -18.58
CA ASP A 73 -24.29 -15.97 -18.38
C ASP A 73 -24.98 -15.72 -17.02
N LEU A 74 -26.02 -16.48 -16.72
CA LEU A 74 -26.73 -16.42 -15.44
C LEU A 74 -25.84 -16.77 -14.25
N LEU A 75 -24.95 -17.77 -14.39
CA LEU A 75 -24.01 -18.16 -13.37
C LEU A 75 -22.99 -17.06 -13.10
N LEU A 76 -22.51 -16.36 -14.12
CA LEU A 76 -21.59 -15.23 -13.97
C LEU A 76 -22.24 -14.05 -13.26
N HIS A 77 -23.51 -13.72 -13.58
CA HIS A 77 -24.28 -12.71 -12.86
C HIS A 77 -24.54 -13.13 -11.40
N GLY A 78 -24.86 -14.42 -11.17
CA GLY A 78 -25.00 -14.97 -9.84
C GLY A 78 -23.71 -14.86 -9.02
N ALA A 79 -22.56 -15.17 -9.62
CA ALA A 79 -21.26 -15.01 -8.98
C ALA A 79 -20.98 -13.55 -8.60
N ALA A 80 -21.25 -12.59 -9.48
CA ALA A 80 -21.10 -11.17 -9.18
C ALA A 80 -21.98 -10.70 -8.01
N SER A 81 -23.21 -11.20 -7.94
CA SER A 81 -24.13 -10.89 -6.83
C SER A 81 -23.69 -11.54 -5.53
N LEU A 82 -23.14 -12.77 -5.54
CA LEU A 82 -22.52 -13.42 -4.37
C LEU A 82 -21.33 -12.62 -3.85
N ILE A 83 -20.46 -12.14 -4.74
CA ILE A 83 -19.31 -11.30 -4.36
C ILE A 83 -19.80 -10.02 -3.65
N ARG A 84 -20.83 -9.35 -4.21
CA ARG A 84 -21.43 -8.16 -3.58
C ARG A 84 -22.11 -8.46 -2.25
N ALA A 85 -22.66 -9.66 -2.08
CA ALA A 85 -23.21 -10.13 -0.82
C ALA A 85 -22.15 -10.52 0.24
N GLY A 86 -20.85 -10.54 -0.14
CA GLY A 86 -19.76 -11.00 0.73
C GLY A 86 -19.59 -12.53 0.78
N ASP A 87 -20.36 -13.28 0.01
CA ASP A 87 -20.25 -14.75 -0.05
C ASP A 87 -19.18 -15.17 -1.09
N THR A 88 -17.94 -14.80 -0.79
CA THR A 88 -16.80 -15.03 -1.69
C THR A 88 -16.50 -16.51 -1.88
N GLN A 89 -16.76 -17.34 -0.87
CA GLN A 89 -16.53 -18.77 -0.94
C GLN A 89 -17.43 -19.43 -1.98
N ARG A 90 -18.75 -19.14 -1.97
CA ARG A 90 -19.67 -19.69 -2.97
C ARG A 90 -19.38 -19.15 -4.36
N ALA A 91 -19.03 -17.87 -4.48
CA ALA A 91 -18.64 -17.27 -5.75
C ALA A 91 -17.40 -17.97 -6.34
N THR A 92 -16.39 -18.25 -5.52
CA THR A 92 -15.17 -18.97 -5.94
C THR A 92 -15.51 -20.37 -6.45
N VAL A 93 -16.27 -21.14 -5.68
CA VAL A 93 -16.70 -22.51 -6.09
C VAL A 93 -17.47 -22.48 -7.41
N LEU A 94 -18.34 -21.49 -7.60
CA LEU A 94 -19.13 -21.33 -8.81
C LEU A 94 -18.23 -21.05 -10.03
N LEU A 95 -17.27 -20.12 -9.89
CA LEU A 95 -16.35 -19.76 -10.97
C LEU A 95 -15.32 -20.87 -11.26
N ASP A 96 -14.87 -21.60 -10.24
CA ASP A 96 -13.96 -22.75 -10.41
C ASP A 96 -14.62 -23.91 -11.17
N GLY A 97 -15.95 -24.00 -11.11
CA GLY A 97 -16.73 -24.96 -11.88
C GLY A 97 -16.88 -24.63 -13.37
N MET A 98 -16.38 -23.44 -13.81
CA MET A 98 -16.50 -23.02 -15.21
C MET A 98 -15.19 -23.24 -15.96
N VAL A 99 -15.28 -23.64 -17.23
CA VAL A 99 -14.13 -23.75 -18.13
C VAL A 99 -14.07 -22.49 -18.99
N ALA A 100 -13.13 -21.58 -18.70
CA ALA A 100 -13.03 -20.28 -19.36
C ALA A 100 -12.99 -20.39 -20.92
N ALA A 101 -12.31 -21.39 -21.45
CA ALA A 101 -12.24 -21.65 -22.90
C ALA A 101 -13.59 -22.05 -23.55
N GLU A 102 -14.57 -22.43 -22.74
CA GLU A 102 -15.93 -22.79 -23.22
C GLU A 102 -16.90 -21.61 -23.18
N LEU A 103 -16.53 -20.49 -22.60
CA LEU A 103 -17.31 -19.26 -22.53
C LEU A 103 -17.30 -18.49 -23.86
N THR A 104 -18.32 -17.67 -24.13
CA THR A 104 -18.33 -16.70 -25.24
C THR A 104 -17.38 -15.56 -24.95
N GLY A 105 -17.09 -14.68 -25.93
CA GLY A 105 -16.17 -13.56 -25.72
C GLY A 105 -16.59 -12.63 -24.58
N SER A 106 -17.88 -12.22 -24.53
CA SER A 106 -18.42 -11.38 -23.46
C SER A 106 -18.40 -12.10 -22.09
N GLN A 107 -18.71 -13.38 -22.07
CA GLN A 107 -18.66 -14.20 -20.86
C GLN A 107 -17.24 -14.36 -20.31
N GLN A 108 -16.22 -14.51 -21.18
CA GLN A 108 -14.83 -14.57 -20.77
C GLN A 108 -14.39 -13.27 -20.08
N GLN A 109 -14.80 -12.12 -20.62
CA GLN A 109 -14.53 -10.81 -20.02
C GLN A 109 -15.19 -10.69 -18.64
N TYR A 110 -16.46 -11.08 -18.54
CA TYR A 110 -17.18 -11.01 -17.26
C TYR A 110 -16.66 -12.02 -16.23
N TYR A 111 -16.23 -13.19 -16.68
CA TYR A 111 -15.53 -14.17 -15.84
C TYR A 111 -14.21 -13.57 -15.29
N ALA A 112 -13.40 -12.94 -16.15
CA ALA A 112 -12.16 -12.30 -15.74
C ALA A 112 -12.40 -11.18 -14.71
N VAL A 113 -13.43 -10.35 -14.90
CA VAL A 113 -13.84 -9.29 -13.96
C VAL A 113 -14.21 -9.88 -12.59
N ASN A 114 -15.04 -10.94 -12.55
CA ASN A 114 -15.44 -11.57 -11.30
C ASN A 114 -14.24 -12.21 -10.56
N ARG A 115 -13.36 -12.88 -11.31
CA ARG A 115 -12.13 -13.48 -10.74
C ARG A 115 -11.15 -12.41 -10.23
N ALA A 116 -11.03 -11.30 -10.94
CA ALA A 116 -10.20 -10.19 -10.52
C ALA A 116 -10.74 -9.53 -9.25
N GLN A 117 -12.06 -9.38 -9.14
CA GLN A 117 -12.68 -8.85 -7.92
C GLN A 117 -12.42 -9.74 -6.70
N LEU A 118 -12.51 -11.06 -6.84
CA LEU A 118 -12.14 -12.01 -5.78
C LEU A 118 -10.66 -11.86 -5.42
N ALA A 119 -9.77 -11.78 -6.41
CA ALA A 119 -8.34 -11.61 -6.15
C ALA A 119 -8.01 -10.31 -5.39
N ILE A 120 -8.74 -9.21 -5.67
CA ILE A 120 -8.62 -7.94 -4.92
C ILE A 120 -9.07 -8.13 -3.47
N LEU A 121 -10.22 -8.78 -3.24
CA LEU A 121 -10.74 -9.06 -1.90
C LEU A 121 -9.78 -9.94 -1.09
N ASP A 122 -9.08 -10.85 -1.75
CA ASP A 122 -8.04 -11.70 -1.15
C ASP A 122 -6.67 -11.01 -1.07
N SER A 123 -6.58 -9.70 -1.35
CA SER A 123 -5.33 -8.91 -1.34
C SER A 123 -4.23 -9.44 -2.29
N HIS A 124 -4.63 -9.94 -3.46
CA HIS A 124 -3.74 -10.42 -4.52
C HIS A 124 -3.81 -9.52 -5.77
N PRO A 125 -3.30 -8.26 -5.71
CA PRO A 125 -3.44 -7.29 -6.79
C PRO A 125 -2.76 -7.71 -8.10
N ASP A 126 -1.61 -8.40 -8.03
CA ASP A 126 -0.90 -8.89 -9.21
C ASP A 126 -1.74 -9.90 -10.00
N ALA A 127 -2.42 -10.81 -9.29
CA ALA A 127 -3.32 -11.77 -9.90
C ALA A 127 -4.53 -11.08 -10.55
N ALA A 128 -5.09 -10.07 -9.89
CA ALA A 128 -6.18 -9.28 -10.44
C ALA A 128 -5.78 -8.56 -11.74
N LEU A 129 -4.64 -7.88 -11.75
CA LEU A 129 -4.12 -7.18 -12.93
C LEU A 129 -3.82 -8.14 -14.09
N ALA A 130 -3.26 -9.31 -13.81
CA ALA A 130 -3.02 -10.33 -14.82
C ALA A 130 -4.33 -10.83 -15.46
N LEU A 131 -5.40 -11.03 -14.69
CA LEU A 131 -6.72 -11.42 -15.19
C LEU A 131 -7.38 -10.34 -16.05
N LEU A 132 -7.09 -9.07 -15.77
CA LEU A 132 -7.64 -7.91 -16.47
C LEU A 132 -6.80 -7.44 -17.67
N GLN A 133 -5.64 -8.06 -17.94
CA GLN A 133 -4.71 -7.60 -18.97
C GLN A 133 -5.31 -7.72 -20.39
N ASP A 134 -6.09 -8.75 -20.65
CA ASP A 134 -6.65 -9.07 -21.97
C ASP A 134 -8.10 -8.60 -22.15
N VAL A 135 -8.66 -7.87 -21.17
CA VAL A 135 -10.00 -7.31 -21.29
C VAL A 135 -9.96 -6.06 -22.18
N PRO A 136 -10.75 -5.98 -23.26
CA PRO A 136 -10.73 -4.84 -24.16
C PRO A 136 -11.18 -3.54 -23.47
N ASP A 137 -10.58 -2.41 -23.85
CA ASP A 137 -10.95 -1.06 -23.36
C ASP A 137 -12.29 -0.55 -23.94
N SER A 138 -13.15 -1.44 -24.44
CA SER A 138 -14.45 -1.11 -25.02
C SER A 138 -15.47 -2.22 -24.76
N GLY A 139 -16.71 -1.85 -24.47
CA GLY A 139 -17.79 -2.79 -24.21
C GLY A 139 -18.58 -2.48 -22.95
N GLU A 140 -19.55 -3.31 -22.63
CA GLU A 140 -20.51 -3.12 -21.54
C GLU A 140 -19.85 -3.10 -20.15
N HIS A 141 -18.69 -3.78 -19.98
CA HIS A 141 -18.04 -3.97 -18.68
C HIS A 141 -16.83 -3.04 -18.43
N VAL A 142 -16.56 -2.09 -19.34
CA VAL A 142 -15.36 -1.22 -19.27
C VAL A 142 -15.29 -0.45 -17.95
N ALA A 143 -16.39 0.11 -17.46
CA ALA A 143 -16.40 0.85 -16.20
C ALA A 143 -16.00 -0.04 -15.00
N GLY A 144 -16.54 -1.26 -14.92
CA GLY A 144 -16.17 -2.24 -13.89
C GLY A 144 -14.71 -2.66 -13.98
N TYR A 145 -14.21 -2.86 -15.17
CA TYR A 145 -12.84 -3.20 -15.47
C TYR A 145 -11.85 -2.12 -15.05
N LEU A 146 -12.07 -0.85 -15.45
CA LEU A 146 -11.23 0.29 -15.07
C LEU A 146 -11.22 0.49 -13.55
N ARG A 147 -12.39 0.32 -12.90
CA ARG A 147 -12.49 0.40 -11.45
C ARG A 147 -11.63 -0.64 -10.75
N LEU A 148 -11.74 -1.92 -11.16
CA LEU A 148 -10.96 -3.00 -10.55
C LEU A 148 -9.46 -2.85 -10.81
N ARG A 149 -9.06 -2.38 -11.99
CA ARG A 149 -7.63 -2.06 -12.24
C ARG A 149 -7.13 -0.95 -11.31
N ALA A 150 -7.92 0.11 -11.15
CA ALA A 150 -7.58 1.19 -10.23
C ALA A 150 -7.46 0.69 -8.79
N GLU A 151 -8.39 -0.15 -8.32
CA GLU A 151 -8.35 -0.76 -6.98
C GLU A 151 -7.11 -1.65 -6.79
N ALA A 152 -6.78 -2.49 -7.76
CA ALA A 152 -5.59 -3.34 -7.70
C ALA A 152 -4.29 -2.51 -7.71
N LEU A 153 -4.22 -1.45 -8.51
CA LEU A 153 -3.07 -0.53 -8.55
C LEU A 153 -2.92 0.25 -7.25
N ALA A 154 -4.04 0.62 -6.61
CA ALA A 154 -4.03 1.23 -5.28
C ALA A 154 -3.42 0.31 -4.22
N LEU A 155 -3.80 -0.98 -4.22
CA LEU A 155 -3.21 -1.99 -3.32
C LEU A 155 -1.71 -2.20 -3.55
N GLN A 156 -1.21 -1.97 -4.78
CA GLN A 156 0.22 -2.00 -5.09
C GLN A 156 0.95 -0.71 -4.70
N GLY A 157 0.24 0.37 -4.33
CA GLY A 157 0.82 1.70 -4.16
C GLY A 157 1.24 2.36 -5.48
N ASN A 158 0.75 1.89 -6.62
CA ASN A 158 1.04 2.47 -7.93
C ASN A 158 0.07 3.63 -8.24
N TYR A 159 0.22 4.70 -7.48
CA TYR A 159 -0.69 5.85 -7.46
C TYR A 159 -0.87 6.55 -8.81
N TYR A 160 0.19 6.64 -9.60
CA TYR A 160 0.11 7.26 -10.93
C TYR A 160 -0.77 6.47 -11.90
N GLN A 161 -0.59 5.16 -11.96
CA GLN A 161 -1.40 4.31 -12.84
C GLN A 161 -2.84 4.21 -12.31
N GLU A 162 -3.04 4.13 -10.99
CA GLU A 162 -4.37 4.23 -10.39
C GLU A 162 -5.11 5.48 -10.86
N ALA A 163 -4.48 6.65 -10.76
CA ALA A 163 -5.07 7.90 -11.19
C ALA A 163 -5.43 7.89 -12.69
N ARG A 164 -4.58 7.32 -13.54
CA ARG A 164 -4.87 7.19 -14.98
C ARG A 164 -6.09 6.34 -15.25
N GLU A 165 -6.24 5.18 -14.60
CA GLU A 165 -7.42 4.32 -14.76
C GLU A 165 -8.69 5.05 -14.28
N ARG A 166 -8.62 5.76 -13.15
CA ARG A 166 -9.75 6.54 -12.62
C ARG A 166 -10.12 7.73 -13.50
N VAL A 167 -9.17 8.40 -14.14
CA VAL A 167 -9.44 9.48 -15.12
C VAL A 167 -10.13 8.92 -16.35
N ALA A 168 -9.76 7.73 -16.83
CA ALA A 168 -10.44 7.05 -17.92
C ALA A 168 -11.86 6.58 -17.53
N LEU A 169 -12.06 6.21 -16.27
CA LEU A 169 -13.35 5.80 -15.72
C LEU A 169 -14.34 6.98 -15.56
N ASP A 170 -13.86 8.17 -15.23
CA ASP A 170 -14.68 9.32 -14.84
C ASP A 170 -15.83 9.65 -15.82
N PRO A 171 -15.61 9.76 -17.16
CA PRO A 171 -16.67 10.05 -18.11
C PRO A 171 -17.72 8.92 -18.22
N LEU A 172 -17.37 7.69 -17.89
CA LEU A 172 -18.28 6.55 -17.92
C LEU A 172 -19.26 6.54 -16.74
N LEU A 173 -18.98 7.33 -15.69
CA LEU A 173 -19.79 7.46 -14.50
C LEU A 173 -20.75 8.68 -14.58
N ALA A 174 -20.82 9.40 -15.69
CA ALA A 174 -21.60 10.63 -15.83
C ALA A 174 -23.12 10.45 -15.57
N SER A 175 -23.65 9.23 -15.66
CA SER A 175 -25.05 8.91 -15.33
C SER A 175 -25.31 8.79 -13.81
N ASP A 176 -24.25 8.64 -12.99
CA ASP A 176 -24.33 8.56 -11.53
C ASP A 176 -23.38 9.60 -10.91
N PRO A 177 -23.88 10.81 -10.61
CA PRO A 177 -23.05 11.90 -10.11
C PRO A 177 -22.39 11.59 -8.75
N ALA A 178 -23.00 10.75 -7.90
CA ALA A 178 -22.44 10.40 -6.60
C ALA A 178 -21.22 9.49 -6.78
N LEU A 179 -21.35 8.45 -7.60
CA LEU A 179 -20.26 7.53 -7.92
C LEU A 179 -19.14 8.24 -8.70
N GLN A 180 -19.50 9.17 -9.59
CA GLN A 180 -18.53 10.01 -10.29
C GLN A 180 -17.72 10.88 -9.33
N LEU A 181 -18.36 11.53 -8.38
CA LEU A 181 -17.70 12.36 -7.37
C LEU A 181 -16.77 11.51 -6.47
N GLU A 182 -17.21 10.33 -6.06
CA GLU A 182 -16.38 9.37 -5.33
C GLU A 182 -15.12 8.99 -6.12
N ASN A 183 -15.27 8.70 -7.41
CA ASN A 183 -14.15 8.43 -8.31
C ASN A 183 -13.19 9.61 -8.42
N GLN A 184 -13.70 10.85 -8.52
CA GLN A 184 -12.91 12.08 -8.55
C GLN A 184 -12.10 12.27 -7.28
N PHE A 185 -12.67 12.01 -6.10
CA PHE A 185 -11.90 11.95 -4.86
C PHE A 185 -10.87 10.82 -4.86
N GLY A 186 -11.16 9.70 -5.53
CA GLY A 186 -10.18 8.63 -5.77
C GLY A 186 -8.98 9.10 -6.59
N ILE A 187 -9.21 9.85 -7.69
CA ILE A 187 -8.14 10.46 -8.50
C ILE A 187 -7.28 11.39 -7.64
N TRP A 188 -7.91 12.28 -6.91
CA TRP A 188 -7.22 13.26 -6.07
C TRP A 188 -6.39 12.58 -4.98
N ARG A 189 -6.93 11.56 -4.29
CA ARG A 189 -6.20 10.79 -3.28
C ARG A 189 -5.00 10.06 -3.85
N ALA A 190 -5.17 9.38 -4.99
CA ALA A 190 -4.08 8.68 -5.66
C ALA A 190 -2.94 9.64 -6.01
N LEU A 191 -3.22 10.77 -6.67
CA LEU A 191 -2.20 11.76 -7.02
C LEU A 191 -1.61 12.44 -5.77
N ASN A 192 -2.36 12.56 -4.70
CA ASN A 192 -1.86 13.08 -3.43
C ASN A 192 -0.91 12.11 -2.71
N GLY A 193 -0.82 10.84 -3.12
CA GLY A 193 0.20 9.89 -2.70
C GLY A 193 1.57 10.09 -3.37
N LEU A 194 1.65 10.89 -4.45
CA LEU A 194 2.91 11.19 -5.16
C LEU A 194 3.62 12.38 -4.52
N SER A 195 4.94 12.40 -4.58
CA SER A 195 5.75 13.58 -4.20
C SER A 195 5.60 14.72 -5.22
N ASP A 196 5.93 15.94 -4.82
CA ASP A 196 5.90 17.10 -5.72
C ASP A 196 6.85 16.93 -6.91
N THR A 197 7.98 16.27 -6.70
CA THR A 197 8.95 15.96 -7.77
C THR A 197 8.34 14.97 -8.78
N GLU A 198 7.65 13.93 -8.32
CA GLU A 198 6.98 12.97 -9.19
C GLU A 198 5.85 13.63 -9.98
N LEU A 199 5.00 14.45 -9.32
CA LEU A 199 3.94 15.19 -10.01
C LEU A 199 4.49 16.06 -11.14
N GLN A 200 5.59 16.79 -10.92
CA GLN A 200 6.23 17.62 -11.92
C GLN A 200 6.83 16.82 -13.08
N GLN A 201 7.47 15.68 -12.79
CA GLN A 201 8.07 14.82 -13.81
C GLN A 201 7.04 14.09 -14.67
N LEU A 202 5.93 13.68 -14.06
CA LEU A 202 4.88 12.91 -14.72
C LEU A 202 3.89 13.79 -15.50
N ARG A 203 3.81 15.09 -15.18
CA ARG A 203 3.00 16.06 -15.91
C ARG A 203 3.69 16.51 -17.20
N THR A 204 3.58 15.68 -18.24
CA THR A 204 4.27 15.91 -19.53
C THR A 204 3.40 16.56 -20.59
N ALA A 205 2.07 16.44 -20.48
CA ALA A 205 1.12 17.03 -21.42
C ALA A 205 0.74 18.48 -21.04
N PRO A 206 0.64 19.38 -22.03
CA PRO A 206 0.20 20.76 -21.77
C PRO A 206 -1.31 20.82 -21.51
N PRO A 207 -1.82 21.88 -20.83
CA PRO A 207 -3.24 22.12 -20.73
C PRO A 207 -3.91 22.17 -22.13
N PRO A 208 -5.15 21.65 -22.27
CA PRO A 208 -6.10 21.24 -21.23
C PRO A 208 -6.08 19.73 -20.88
N ASP A 209 -4.93 19.09 -20.76
CA ASP A 209 -4.84 17.67 -20.38
C ASP A 209 -5.53 17.38 -19.04
N ALA A 210 -6.45 16.40 -19.03
CA ALA A 210 -7.23 16.09 -17.83
C ALA A 210 -6.36 15.60 -16.66
N LEU A 211 -5.43 14.68 -16.90
CA LEU A 211 -4.55 14.16 -15.85
C LEU A 211 -3.60 15.24 -15.33
N GLY A 212 -3.06 16.08 -16.23
CA GLY A 212 -2.24 17.24 -15.87
C GLY A 212 -3.00 18.26 -15.04
N GLY A 213 -4.31 18.46 -15.34
CA GLY A 213 -5.19 19.32 -14.54
C GLY A 213 -5.40 18.81 -13.13
N TRP A 214 -5.62 17.52 -12.95
CA TRP A 214 -5.69 16.88 -11.63
C TRP A 214 -4.38 17.02 -10.85
N MET A 215 -3.21 16.79 -11.48
CA MET A 215 -1.90 16.94 -10.85
C MET A 215 -1.68 18.37 -10.36
N GLU A 216 -1.99 19.36 -11.19
CA GLU A 216 -1.85 20.77 -10.80
C GLU A 216 -2.82 21.16 -9.68
N LEU A 217 -4.04 20.62 -9.69
CA LEU A 217 -4.99 20.84 -8.61
C LEU A 217 -4.49 20.29 -7.28
N VAL A 218 -3.82 19.11 -7.28
CA VAL A 218 -3.16 18.55 -6.09
C VAL A 218 -2.03 19.45 -5.60
N GLU A 219 -1.16 19.96 -6.50
CA GLU A 219 -0.11 20.91 -6.13
C GLU A 219 -0.70 22.19 -5.50
N LEU A 220 -1.76 22.74 -6.07
CA LEU A 220 -2.45 23.92 -5.54
C LEU A 220 -3.07 23.64 -4.16
N THR A 221 -3.72 22.48 -3.98
CA THR A 221 -4.32 22.14 -2.67
C THR A 221 -3.28 21.99 -1.59
N ARG A 222 -2.10 21.44 -1.90
CA ARG A 222 -0.97 21.36 -0.96
C ARG A 222 -0.41 22.74 -0.61
N LEU A 223 -0.21 23.59 -1.63
CA LEU A 223 0.32 24.93 -1.44
C LEU A 223 -0.59 25.80 -0.54
N TYR A 224 -1.89 25.65 -0.68
CA TYR A 224 -2.90 26.42 0.05
C TYR A 224 -3.60 25.60 1.15
N LEU A 225 -3.00 24.52 1.66
CA LEU A 225 -3.63 23.58 2.59
C LEU A 225 -4.24 24.28 3.82
N GLN A 226 -3.57 25.30 4.36
CA GLN A 226 -4.04 26.08 5.50
C GLN A 226 -4.77 27.39 5.11
N GLN A 227 -5.00 27.63 3.83
CA GLN A 227 -5.57 28.87 3.30
C GLN A 227 -6.66 28.59 2.26
N PRO A 228 -7.78 27.95 2.64
CA PRO A 228 -8.82 27.53 1.70
C PRO A 228 -9.45 28.69 0.94
N ASP A 229 -9.50 29.87 1.54
CA ASP A 229 -10.05 31.06 0.86
C ASP A 229 -9.07 31.59 -0.21
N ALA A 230 -7.77 31.54 0.00
CA ALA A 230 -6.79 31.85 -1.03
C ALA A 230 -6.81 30.80 -2.17
N LEU A 231 -7.01 29.52 -1.86
CA LEU A 231 -7.24 28.49 -2.87
C LEU A 231 -8.47 28.79 -3.72
N ALA A 232 -9.58 29.23 -3.08
CA ALA A 232 -10.80 29.59 -3.79
C ALA A 232 -10.60 30.75 -4.78
N GLU A 233 -9.67 31.68 -4.53
CA GLU A 233 -9.30 32.75 -5.46
C GLU A 233 -8.45 32.24 -6.64
N VAL A 234 -7.68 31.16 -6.47
CA VAL A 234 -6.78 30.61 -7.49
C VAL A 234 -7.50 29.60 -8.40
N ILE A 235 -8.47 28.86 -7.89
CA ILE A 235 -9.22 27.86 -8.66
C ILE A 235 -9.78 28.40 -9.99
N PRO A 236 -10.39 29.60 -10.07
CA PRO A 236 -10.87 30.15 -11.35
C PRO A 236 -9.76 30.29 -12.41
N HIS A 237 -8.54 30.64 -12.02
CA HIS A 237 -7.41 30.73 -12.94
C HIS A 237 -6.98 29.36 -13.45
N TRP A 238 -7.01 28.34 -12.60
CA TRP A 238 -6.79 26.96 -12.98
C TRP A 238 -7.88 26.47 -13.94
N GLN A 239 -9.16 26.75 -13.68
CA GLN A 239 -10.30 26.40 -14.55
C GLN A 239 -10.20 27.05 -15.95
N MET A 240 -9.67 28.26 -16.04
CA MET A 240 -9.42 28.91 -17.35
C MET A 240 -8.34 28.22 -18.17
N ARG A 241 -7.36 27.58 -17.53
CA ARG A 241 -6.32 26.80 -18.21
C ARG A 241 -6.79 25.40 -18.59
N TYR A 242 -7.65 24.81 -17.77
CA TYR A 242 -8.19 23.48 -17.96
C TYR A 242 -9.70 23.52 -18.23
N VAL A 243 -10.07 24.16 -19.34
CA VAL A 243 -11.47 24.35 -19.72
C VAL A 243 -12.20 23.02 -19.85
N GLY A 244 -13.33 22.87 -19.14
CA GLY A 244 -14.14 21.65 -19.16
C GLY A 244 -13.57 20.50 -18.33
N HIS A 245 -12.62 20.78 -17.44
CA HIS A 245 -12.04 19.75 -16.58
C HIS A 245 -13.09 19.16 -15.61
N PRO A 246 -13.12 17.83 -15.39
CA PRO A 246 -14.10 17.18 -14.52
C PRO A 246 -14.16 17.74 -13.09
N ALA A 247 -13.04 18.17 -12.53
CA ALA A 247 -12.97 18.77 -11.20
C ALA A 247 -13.52 20.21 -11.12
N SER A 248 -13.95 20.83 -12.21
CA SER A 248 -14.41 22.24 -12.23
C SER A 248 -15.82 22.46 -11.68
N GLY A 249 -16.46 21.46 -11.13
CA GLY A 249 -17.84 21.51 -10.62
C GLY A 249 -17.92 21.06 -9.16
N PRO A 250 -18.84 20.12 -8.87
CA PRO A 250 -19.14 19.69 -7.50
C PRO A 250 -17.91 19.26 -6.69
N PHE A 251 -16.91 18.67 -7.36
CA PHE A 251 -15.66 18.26 -6.71
C PHE A 251 -14.91 19.46 -6.08
N SER A 252 -14.71 20.55 -6.84
CA SER A 252 -14.02 21.75 -6.32
C SER A 252 -14.75 22.37 -5.15
N ASP A 253 -16.09 22.41 -5.22
CA ASP A 253 -16.94 22.99 -4.17
C ASP A 253 -16.84 22.15 -2.88
N GLU A 254 -16.92 20.83 -3.01
CA GLU A 254 -16.82 19.91 -1.87
C GLU A 254 -15.40 19.89 -1.29
N LEU A 255 -14.37 19.90 -2.15
CA LEU A 255 -12.98 20.00 -1.71
C LEU A 255 -12.73 21.26 -0.88
N LEU A 256 -13.18 22.44 -1.36
CA LEU A 256 -13.07 23.68 -0.61
C LEU A 256 -13.89 23.66 0.68
N GLY A 257 -15.09 23.07 0.66
CA GLY A 257 -15.92 22.86 1.84
C GLY A 257 -15.20 22.04 2.89
N ASN A 258 -14.62 20.90 2.50
CA ASN A 258 -13.86 20.00 3.37
C ASN A 258 -12.60 20.68 3.92
N MET A 259 -11.87 21.44 3.10
CA MET A 259 -10.69 22.18 3.54
C MET A 259 -11.04 23.29 4.55
N ARG A 260 -12.15 24.00 4.34
CA ARG A 260 -12.63 25.00 5.30
C ARG A 260 -13.08 24.37 6.62
N ALA A 261 -13.77 23.23 6.55
CA ALA A 261 -14.17 22.47 7.74
C ALA A 261 -12.96 21.93 8.52
N ALA A 262 -11.97 21.38 7.80
CA ALA A 262 -10.72 20.89 8.40
C ALA A 262 -9.84 22.03 8.95
N GLY A 263 -9.92 23.21 8.38
CA GLY A 263 -9.19 24.41 8.85
C GLY A 263 -9.75 25.03 10.12
N GLN A 264 -10.94 24.61 10.58
CA GLN A 264 -11.45 25.05 11.87
C GLN A 264 -10.85 24.16 12.97
N PRO A 265 -10.10 24.73 13.92
CA PRO A 265 -9.55 23.96 15.03
C PRO A 265 -10.71 23.36 15.84
N PRO A 266 -10.58 22.09 16.28
CA PRO A 266 -11.58 21.46 17.14
C PRO A 266 -11.73 22.29 18.42
N GLY A 267 -12.95 22.50 18.89
CA GLY A 267 -13.20 23.27 20.13
C GLY A 267 -12.61 22.57 21.37
N GLN A 268 -12.54 21.25 21.38
CA GLN A 268 -11.89 20.46 22.43
C GLN A 268 -11.13 19.28 21.84
N VAL A 269 -9.86 19.13 22.26
CA VAL A 269 -8.97 18.01 21.95
C VAL A 269 -8.75 17.21 23.22
N ALA A 270 -9.01 15.90 23.18
CA ALA A 270 -8.66 14.98 24.26
C ALA A 270 -7.32 14.30 23.98
N VAL A 271 -6.47 14.18 25.01
CA VAL A 271 -5.19 13.47 24.94
C VAL A 271 -5.26 12.25 25.87
N LEU A 272 -5.23 11.06 25.30
CA LEU A 272 -5.37 9.78 26.00
C LEU A 272 -3.99 9.14 26.18
N LEU A 273 -3.44 9.19 27.40
CA LEU A 273 -2.11 8.67 27.72
C LEU A 273 -2.11 7.85 29.01
N PRO A 274 -1.34 6.75 29.10
CA PRO A 274 -1.12 6.03 30.36
C PRO A 274 -0.15 6.83 31.24
N LEU A 275 -0.67 7.59 32.21
CA LEU A 275 0.11 8.47 33.07
C LEU A 275 0.78 7.74 34.25
N ALA A 276 0.49 6.47 34.42
CA ALA A 276 1.04 5.61 35.48
C ALA A 276 1.68 4.34 34.89
N GLY A 277 2.50 3.66 35.68
CA GLY A 277 3.14 2.40 35.33
C GLY A 277 4.39 2.56 34.45
N LYS A 278 4.69 1.51 33.66
CA LYS A 278 5.92 1.43 32.84
C LYS A 278 6.04 2.51 31.77
N LEU A 279 4.93 3.04 31.29
CA LEU A 279 4.88 4.05 30.23
C LEU A 279 4.72 5.48 30.77
N ALA A 280 4.73 5.71 32.08
CA ALA A 280 4.57 7.03 32.66
C ALA A 280 5.63 8.04 32.16
N GLY A 281 6.88 7.62 32.01
CA GLY A 281 7.96 8.45 31.48
C GLY A 281 7.76 8.86 30.02
N PRO A 282 7.60 7.90 29.09
CA PRO A 282 7.28 8.20 27.69
C PRO A 282 6.00 9.04 27.54
N SER A 283 4.95 8.72 28.29
CA SER A 283 3.69 9.48 28.26
C SER A 283 3.85 10.92 28.73
N ALA A 284 4.70 11.15 29.75
CA ALA A 284 5.02 12.49 30.20
C ALA A 284 5.76 13.28 29.10
N ALA A 285 6.72 12.66 28.42
CA ALA A 285 7.44 13.31 27.30
C ALA A 285 6.49 13.69 26.16
N VAL A 286 5.60 12.77 25.74
CA VAL A 286 4.57 13.04 24.72
C VAL A 286 3.64 14.17 25.15
N ARG A 287 3.13 14.11 26.38
CA ARG A 287 2.29 15.16 26.96
C ARG A 287 2.99 16.53 26.95
N ASP A 288 4.22 16.57 27.42
CA ASP A 288 4.99 17.82 27.51
C ASP A 288 5.31 18.39 26.13
N GLY A 289 5.57 17.52 25.11
CA GLY A 289 5.71 17.93 23.72
C GLY A 289 4.42 18.49 23.13
N ILE A 290 3.27 17.84 23.39
CA ILE A 290 1.96 18.36 22.97
C ILE A 290 1.65 19.71 23.62
N LEU A 291 1.91 19.85 24.91
CA LEU A 291 1.71 21.10 25.63
C LEU A 291 2.65 22.20 25.12
N ALA A 292 3.91 21.87 24.86
CA ALA A 292 4.86 22.84 24.31
C ALA A 292 4.39 23.34 22.93
N ALA A 293 3.99 22.46 22.03
CA ALA A 293 3.45 22.83 20.71
C ALA A 293 2.16 23.66 20.83
N TYR A 294 1.27 23.28 21.76
CA TYR A 294 0.05 24.02 22.00
C TYR A 294 0.31 25.47 22.47
N TYR A 295 1.23 25.67 23.40
CA TYR A 295 1.57 27.01 23.91
C TYR A 295 2.46 27.82 22.97
N ASP A 296 3.23 27.19 22.08
CA ASP A 296 4.02 27.85 21.04
C ASP A 296 3.17 28.26 19.83
N SER A 297 1.97 27.66 19.67
CA SER A 297 1.07 27.96 18.58
C SER A 297 0.54 29.40 18.66
N PRO A 298 0.30 30.06 17.50
CA PRO A 298 -0.31 31.39 17.44
C PRO A 298 -1.65 31.46 18.17
N ASP A 299 -1.99 32.63 18.74
CA ASP A 299 -3.19 32.83 19.57
C ASP A 299 -4.50 32.37 18.87
N HIS A 300 -4.60 32.56 17.55
CA HIS A 300 -5.78 32.14 16.78
C HIS A 300 -5.95 30.62 16.65
N LEU A 301 -4.91 29.85 16.88
CA LEU A 301 -4.96 28.37 16.90
C LEU A 301 -5.14 27.80 18.31
N ARG A 302 -5.03 28.63 19.36
CA ARG A 302 -5.20 28.25 20.77
C ARG A 302 -6.66 28.31 21.26
N HIS A 303 -7.63 28.24 20.34
CA HIS A 303 -9.06 28.22 20.74
C HIS A 303 -9.53 26.85 21.22
N SER A 304 -8.76 25.80 20.98
CA SER A 304 -9.08 24.44 21.41
C SER A 304 -8.82 24.27 22.92
N ILE A 305 -9.75 23.66 23.62
CA ILE A 305 -9.52 23.22 24.99
C ILE A 305 -8.78 21.89 24.93
N LEU A 306 -7.56 21.84 25.49
CA LEU A 306 -6.79 20.61 25.59
C LEU A 306 -7.08 19.92 26.92
N ARG A 307 -7.62 18.69 26.90
CA ARG A 307 -7.86 17.87 28.09
C ARG A 307 -7.07 16.58 28.04
N ILE A 308 -6.41 16.25 29.16
CA ILE A 308 -5.58 15.05 29.28
C ILE A 308 -6.34 14.04 30.13
N TYR A 309 -6.44 12.83 29.60
CA TYR A 309 -7.12 11.70 30.25
C TYR A 309 -6.09 10.60 30.53
N ASP A 310 -6.06 10.13 31.77
CA ASP A 310 -5.25 8.97 32.13
C ASP A 310 -5.96 7.68 31.70
N THR A 311 -5.34 6.94 30.80
CA THR A 311 -5.86 5.65 30.35
C THR A 311 -5.57 4.51 31.32
N GLY A 312 -4.77 4.76 32.34
CA GLY A 312 -4.34 3.74 33.27
C GLY A 312 -3.45 2.66 32.67
N PRO A 313 -3.18 1.59 33.43
CA PRO A 313 -2.31 0.51 32.99
C PRO A 313 -2.99 -0.53 32.08
N ASP A 314 -4.33 -0.60 32.09
CA ASP A 314 -5.07 -1.57 31.29
C ASP A 314 -5.43 -1.01 29.91
N PRO A 315 -4.89 -1.57 28.80
CA PRO A 315 -5.19 -1.10 27.46
C PRO A 315 -6.65 -1.33 27.04
N LEU A 316 -7.34 -2.32 27.62
CA LEU A 316 -8.72 -2.63 27.30
C LEU A 316 -9.72 -1.65 27.95
N ALA A 317 -9.29 -0.84 28.91
CA ALA A 317 -10.07 0.25 29.47
C ALA A 317 -10.15 1.50 28.58
N VAL A 318 -9.28 1.60 27.57
CA VAL A 318 -9.17 2.81 26.71
C VAL A 318 -10.47 3.15 25.96
N PRO A 319 -11.28 2.20 25.45
CA PRO A 319 -12.57 2.52 24.86
C PRO A 319 -13.52 3.27 25.82
N LEU A 320 -13.50 2.95 27.09
CA LEU A 320 -14.31 3.67 28.11
C LEU A 320 -13.79 5.10 28.34
N VAL A 321 -12.47 5.28 28.35
CA VAL A 321 -11.86 6.63 28.49
C VAL A 321 -12.13 7.48 27.24
N TYR A 322 -12.14 6.87 26.07
CA TYR A 322 -12.57 7.51 24.82
C TYR A 322 -14.03 7.98 24.91
N ASP A 323 -14.94 7.12 25.34
CA ASP A 323 -16.36 7.46 25.49
C ASP A 323 -16.55 8.60 26.49
N GLN A 324 -15.80 8.59 27.59
CA GLN A 324 -15.80 9.70 28.56
C GLN A 324 -15.31 11.00 27.91
N ALA A 325 -14.23 10.97 27.14
CA ALA A 325 -13.71 12.15 26.44
C ALA A 325 -14.74 12.72 25.44
N VAL A 326 -15.44 11.85 24.71
CA VAL A 326 -16.51 12.23 23.78
C VAL A 326 -17.69 12.86 24.53
N GLN A 327 -18.14 12.27 25.64
CA GLN A 327 -19.19 12.83 26.48
C GLN A 327 -18.82 14.20 27.07
N ASP A 328 -17.53 14.41 27.37
CA ASP A 328 -17.00 15.68 27.87
C ASP A 328 -16.86 16.74 26.74
N GLY A 329 -17.21 16.39 25.49
CA GLY A 329 -17.24 17.30 24.34
C GLY A 329 -15.99 17.30 23.48
N ALA A 330 -15.14 16.26 23.53
CA ALA A 330 -14.01 16.13 22.62
C ALA A 330 -14.50 16.04 21.17
N GLN A 331 -13.84 16.78 20.29
CA GLN A 331 -14.05 16.79 18.84
C GLN A 331 -12.88 16.16 18.08
N PHE A 332 -11.77 15.92 18.77
CA PHE A 332 -10.59 15.22 18.27
C PHE A 332 -9.88 14.52 19.43
N VAL A 333 -9.33 13.33 19.17
CA VAL A 333 -8.63 12.54 20.18
C VAL A 333 -7.19 12.28 19.71
N ILE A 334 -6.20 12.55 20.55
CA ILE A 334 -4.79 12.21 20.38
C ILE A 334 -4.45 11.06 21.34
N GLY A 335 -3.87 10.01 20.84
CA GLY A 335 -3.67 8.76 21.58
C GLY A 335 -4.69 7.71 21.15
N PRO A 336 -4.61 6.50 21.70
CA PRO A 336 -3.69 6.04 22.75
C PRO A 336 -2.28 5.75 22.25
N LEU A 337 -1.35 5.52 23.22
CA LEU A 337 0.06 5.24 22.95
C LEU A 337 0.36 3.74 22.82
N ARG A 338 -0.41 2.87 23.45
CA ARG A 338 -0.19 1.41 23.47
C ARG A 338 -0.82 0.75 22.26
N LYS A 339 -0.10 -0.19 21.62
CA LYS A 339 -0.60 -0.93 20.46
C LYS A 339 -1.93 -1.65 20.75
N GLU A 340 -2.02 -2.35 21.88
CA GLU A 340 -3.22 -3.09 22.28
C GLU A 340 -4.42 -2.15 22.52
N ALA A 341 -4.15 -0.92 22.97
CA ALA A 341 -5.18 0.09 23.15
C ALA A 341 -5.65 0.70 21.82
N VAL A 342 -4.73 0.88 20.85
CA VAL A 342 -5.08 1.27 19.48
C VAL A 342 -5.95 0.19 18.85
N GLN A 343 -5.57 -1.08 18.98
CA GLN A 343 -6.33 -2.21 18.46
C GLN A 343 -7.75 -2.24 19.03
N ALA A 344 -7.89 -2.06 20.36
CA ALA A 344 -9.19 -2.02 21.02
C ALA A 344 -10.11 -0.88 20.53
N LEU A 345 -9.54 0.25 20.06
CA LEU A 345 -10.33 1.32 19.45
C LEU A 345 -10.66 1.02 17.98
N VAL A 346 -9.72 0.49 17.22
CA VAL A 346 -9.91 0.22 15.77
C VAL A 346 -10.97 -0.88 15.56
N GLU A 347 -11.07 -1.86 16.46
CA GLU A 347 -12.07 -2.92 16.43
C GLU A 347 -13.51 -2.40 16.66
N ARG A 348 -13.68 -1.17 17.14
CA ARG A 348 -15.01 -0.55 17.28
C ARG A 348 -15.49 -0.08 15.92
N GLN A 349 -16.73 -0.42 15.58
CA GLN A 349 -17.38 0.05 14.34
C GLN A 349 -17.85 1.50 14.44
N ASP A 350 -18.08 2.01 15.66
CA ASP A 350 -18.60 3.35 15.90
C ASP A 350 -17.59 4.19 16.71
N LEU A 351 -16.95 5.11 16.02
CA LEU A 351 -16.09 6.15 16.57
C LEU A 351 -16.59 7.51 16.10
N PRO A 352 -17.49 8.17 16.85
CA PRO A 352 -18.08 9.45 16.43
C PRO A 352 -17.08 10.61 16.38
N VAL A 353 -15.90 10.45 16.99
CA VAL A 353 -14.84 11.46 17.02
C VAL A 353 -13.55 10.86 16.46
N PRO A 354 -12.88 11.53 15.51
CA PRO A 354 -11.65 11.04 14.91
C PRO A 354 -10.51 10.93 15.94
N VAL A 355 -9.69 9.90 15.74
CA VAL A 355 -8.58 9.53 16.64
C VAL A 355 -7.26 9.59 15.88
N LEU A 356 -6.27 10.32 16.40
CA LEU A 356 -4.87 10.22 16.02
C LEU A 356 -4.17 9.26 17.00
N ALA A 357 -4.16 7.99 16.68
CA ALA A 357 -3.46 6.98 17.47
C ALA A 357 -1.95 7.17 17.39
N LEU A 358 -1.26 7.05 18.54
CA LEU A 358 0.19 7.24 18.64
C LEU A 358 0.97 5.91 18.53
N ASN A 359 0.38 4.95 17.83
CA ASN A 359 0.99 3.66 17.51
C ASN A 359 0.32 3.05 16.27
N HIS A 360 0.90 1.98 15.74
CA HIS A 360 0.42 1.29 14.55
C HIS A 360 -0.17 -0.09 14.86
N VAL A 361 -1.32 -0.38 14.24
CA VAL A 361 -1.89 -1.71 14.04
C VAL A 361 -2.06 -1.93 12.54
N ASP A 362 -2.18 -3.17 12.09
CA ASP A 362 -2.32 -3.45 10.67
C ASP A 362 -3.64 -2.88 10.12
N PRO A 363 -3.61 -1.94 9.17
CA PRO A 363 -4.83 -1.34 8.61
C PRO A 363 -5.67 -2.32 7.77
N GLN A 364 -5.05 -3.38 7.24
CA GLN A 364 -5.76 -4.41 6.47
C GLN A 364 -6.54 -5.34 7.39
N GLU A 365 -6.00 -5.63 8.56
CA GLU A 365 -6.65 -6.43 9.59
C GLU A 365 -7.76 -5.64 10.31
N PHE A 366 -7.56 -4.33 10.50
CA PHE A 366 -8.44 -3.45 11.26
C PHE A 366 -8.72 -2.12 10.53
N PRO A 367 -9.48 -2.11 9.43
CA PRO A 367 -9.81 -0.89 8.72
C PRO A 367 -10.84 -0.06 9.49
N ASN A 368 -10.47 1.13 9.97
CA ASN A 368 -11.38 2.10 10.56
C ASN A 368 -11.06 3.52 10.06
N PRO A 369 -11.96 4.13 9.28
CA PRO A 369 -11.71 5.43 8.64
C PRO A 369 -11.61 6.60 9.64
N ALA A 370 -12.08 6.42 10.87
CA ALA A 370 -12.00 7.44 11.94
C ALA A 370 -10.67 7.38 12.71
N VAL A 371 -9.79 6.40 12.44
CA VAL A 371 -8.50 6.25 13.12
C VAL A 371 -7.35 6.56 12.18
N PHE A 372 -6.65 7.64 12.47
CA PHE A 372 -5.37 7.98 11.85
C PHE A 372 -4.25 7.45 12.75
N GLN A 373 -3.27 6.81 12.16
CA GLN A 373 -2.17 6.21 12.92
C GLN A 373 -0.89 7.02 12.68
N PHE A 374 -0.31 7.50 13.75
CA PHE A 374 0.95 8.22 13.75
C PHE A 374 1.84 7.63 14.86
N GLY A 375 2.87 6.92 14.46
CA GLY A 375 3.78 6.25 15.39
C GLY A 375 5.22 6.37 14.91
N LEU A 376 6.12 6.39 15.86
CA LEU A 376 7.56 6.37 15.61
C LEU A 376 8.00 4.91 15.50
N ALA A 377 7.61 4.26 14.39
CA ALA A 377 7.92 2.85 14.19
C ALA A 377 9.38 2.67 13.74
N PRO A 378 10.21 1.90 14.46
CA PRO A 378 11.58 1.62 14.05
C PRO A 378 11.67 0.96 12.67
N GLU A 379 10.60 0.29 12.26
CA GLU A 379 10.45 -0.30 10.93
C GLU A 379 10.44 0.77 9.82
N ASP A 380 9.85 1.95 10.09
CA ASP A 380 9.83 3.07 9.13
C ASP A 380 11.22 3.71 9.02
N GLU A 381 11.91 3.91 10.14
CA GLU A 381 13.32 4.34 10.13
C GLU A 381 14.19 3.39 9.31
N ALA A 382 13.97 2.07 9.43
CA ALA A 382 14.71 1.08 8.67
C ALA A 382 14.45 1.18 7.17
N ARG A 383 13.21 1.47 6.75
CA ARG A 383 12.86 1.74 5.34
C ARG A 383 13.52 3.01 4.83
N GLU A 384 13.53 4.07 5.65
CA GLU A 384 14.20 5.33 5.32
C GLU A 384 15.70 5.17 5.17
N ILE A 385 16.35 4.39 6.04
CA ILE A 385 17.78 4.07 5.91
C ILE A 385 18.07 3.35 4.60
N ALA A 386 17.23 2.38 4.22
CA ALA A 386 17.36 1.70 2.93
C ALA A 386 17.21 2.68 1.76
N GLN A 387 16.22 3.56 1.82
CA GLN A 387 15.97 4.59 0.81
C GLN A 387 17.15 5.56 0.72
N ARG A 388 17.66 6.04 1.85
CA ARG A 388 18.78 6.96 1.93
C ARG A 388 20.07 6.34 1.40
N ALA A 389 20.37 5.10 1.81
CA ALA A 389 21.53 4.36 1.33
C ALA A 389 21.50 4.18 -0.20
N TRP A 390 20.32 3.88 -0.76
CA TRP A 390 20.14 3.77 -2.20
C TRP A 390 20.38 5.11 -2.92
N GLN A 391 19.88 6.20 -2.39
CA GLN A 391 20.09 7.55 -2.94
C GLN A 391 21.57 7.97 -2.91
N GLU A 392 22.35 7.48 -1.92
CA GLU A 392 23.80 7.69 -1.84
C GLU A 392 24.58 6.80 -2.81
N GLY A 393 23.90 5.94 -3.57
CA GLY A 393 24.48 5.07 -4.59
C GLY A 393 25.02 3.74 -4.06
N TYR A 394 24.68 3.37 -2.81
CA TYR A 394 25.04 2.05 -2.27
C TYR A 394 24.14 0.97 -2.88
N THR A 395 24.70 -0.20 -3.12
CA THR A 395 24.01 -1.34 -3.72
C THR A 395 24.18 -2.64 -2.92
N ARG A 396 25.15 -2.70 -1.99
CA ARG A 396 25.53 -3.92 -1.28
C ARG A 396 25.66 -3.66 0.22
N ALA A 397 24.74 -4.21 0.98
CA ALA A 397 24.66 -4.08 2.42
C ALA A 397 25.10 -5.36 3.15
N ILE A 398 25.65 -5.20 4.35
CA ILE A 398 25.74 -6.24 5.36
C ILE A 398 25.01 -5.77 6.62
N ILE A 399 24.50 -6.73 7.40
CA ILE A 399 23.58 -6.46 8.51
C ILE A 399 24.16 -6.99 9.82
N LEU A 400 24.22 -6.16 10.86
CA LEU A 400 24.62 -6.53 12.22
C LEU A 400 23.55 -6.11 13.22
N VAL A 401 22.89 -7.07 13.85
CA VAL A 401 21.69 -6.81 14.67
C VAL A 401 21.70 -7.63 15.96
N PRO A 402 21.05 -7.16 17.04
CA PRO A 402 20.94 -7.95 18.26
C PRO A 402 19.98 -9.12 18.07
N GLU A 403 20.16 -10.18 18.86
CA GLU A 403 19.22 -11.30 18.90
C GLU A 403 17.99 -10.94 19.74
N SER A 404 16.90 -10.51 19.07
CA SER A 404 15.63 -10.14 19.70
C SER A 404 14.50 -10.08 18.67
N ASP A 405 13.25 -10.28 19.10
CA ASP A 405 12.05 -10.17 18.25
C ASP A 405 11.90 -8.77 17.63
N TRP A 406 12.28 -7.74 18.38
CA TRP A 406 12.28 -6.36 17.88
C TRP A 406 13.22 -6.20 16.68
N SER A 407 14.44 -6.70 16.79
CA SER A 407 15.42 -6.57 15.71
C SER A 407 15.01 -7.37 14.46
N GLU A 408 14.30 -8.47 14.62
CA GLU A 408 13.80 -9.27 13.49
C GLU A 408 12.82 -8.48 12.65
N ARG A 409 11.83 -7.81 13.28
CA ARG A 409 10.85 -6.98 12.55
C ARG A 409 11.51 -5.79 11.84
N VAL A 410 12.38 -5.07 12.54
CA VAL A 410 13.08 -3.90 11.96
C VAL A 410 14.01 -4.32 10.82
N THR A 411 14.70 -5.46 10.98
CA THR A 411 15.57 -6.01 9.94
C THR A 411 14.77 -6.45 8.73
N ALA A 412 13.61 -7.10 8.92
CA ALA A 412 12.73 -7.48 7.82
C ALA A 412 12.29 -6.26 7.02
N ALA A 413 11.84 -5.19 7.68
CA ALA A 413 11.43 -3.95 7.02
C ALA A 413 12.57 -3.29 6.21
N PHE A 414 13.81 -3.32 6.73
CA PHE A 414 14.99 -2.88 5.99
C PHE A 414 15.25 -3.74 4.76
N ILE A 415 15.26 -5.07 4.92
CA ILE A 415 15.56 -6.03 3.84
C ILE A 415 14.52 -5.91 2.72
N ASP A 416 13.23 -5.90 3.07
CA ASP A 416 12.15 -5.79 2.10
C ASP A 416 12.28 -4.52 1.26
N ARG A 417 12.51 -3.37 1.91
CA ARG A 417 12.70 -2.11 1.21
C ARG A 417 13.98 -2.10 0.37
N TRP A 418 15.08 -2.64 0.90
CA TRP A 418 16.37 -2.69 0.21
C TRP A 418 16.30 -3.53 -1.08
N ILE A 419 15.64 -4.69 -1.02
CA ILE A 419 15.43 -5.57 -2.17
C ILE A 419 14.51 -4.92 -3.21
N GLN A 420 13.43 -4.26 -2.79
CA GLN A 420 12.53 -3.51 -3.70
C GLN A 420 13.27 -2.43 -4.49
N LEU A 421 14.27 -1.78 -3.89
CA LEU A 421 15.11 -0.79 -4.54
C LEU A 421 16.16 -1.41 -5.47
N GLY A 422 16.36 -2.74 -5.45
CA GLY A 422 17.37 -3.45 -6.23
C GLY A 422 18.69 -3.69 -5.49
N GLY A 423 18.73 -3.45 -4.19
CA GLY A 423 19.91 -3.67 -3.36
C GLY A 423 20.16 -5.14 -3.02
N LEU A 424 21.39 -5.47 -2.69
CA LEU A 424 21.82 -6.82 -2.33
C LEU A 424 22.23 -6.88 -0.86
N ILE A 425 21.74 -7.89 -0.15
CA ILE A 425 22.24 -8.27 1.18
C ILE A 425 23.31 -9.34 1.00
N LEU A 426 24.53 -9.04 1.40
CA LEU A 426 25.66 -9.93 1.23
C LEU A 426 25.86 -10.87 2.43
N GLU A 427 25.52 -10.41 3.64
CA GLU A 427 25.70 -11.15 4.88
C GLU A 427 24.84 -10.53 5.98
N GLN A 428 24.32 -11.38 6.87
CA GLN A 428 23.62 -10.95 8.08
C GLN A 428 24.17 -11.74 9.27
N GLN A 429 24.52 -11.01 10.34
CA GLN A 429 24.96 -11.63 11.60
C GLN A 429 24.17 -11.06 12.77
N ARG A 430 23.91 -11.94 13.74
CA ARG A 430 23.28 -11.57 15.00
C ARG A 430 24.31 -11.56 16.11
N TYR A 431 24.18 -10.64 17.06
CA TYR A 431 25.02 -10.58 18.25
C TYR A 431 24.19 -10.67 19.52
N GLN A 432 24.79 -11.16 20.59
CA GLN A 432 24.14 -11.24 21.91
C GLN A 432 24.17 -9.87 22.58
N PRO A 433 23.02 -9.27 22.92
CA PRO A 433 22.93 -7.91 23.48
C PRO A 433 23.67 -7.73 24.83
N ALA A 434 23.76 -8.80 25.62
CA ALA A 434 24.36 -8.77 26.95
C ALA A 434 25.89 -8.97 26.96
N GLU A 435 26.48 -9.37 25.83
CA GLU A 435 27.91 -9.58 25.72
C GLU A 435 28.65 -8.28 25.40
N ALA A 436 29.85 -8.11 25.94
CA ALA A 436 30.71 -6.96 25.62
C ALA A 436 31.61 -7.22 24.40
N ASP A 437 31.91 -8.49 24.08
CA ASP A 437 32.70 -8.89 22.94
C ASP A 437 31.81 -9.38 21.78
N HIS A 438 31.67 -8.52 20.77
CA HIS A 438 30.97 -8.84 19.54
C HIS A 438 31.89 -9.29 18.41
N GLY A 439 33.18 -9.54 18.72
CA GLY A 439 34.20 -9.96 17.76
C GLY A 439 33.83 -11.15 16.91
N PRO A 440 33.25 -12.23 17.45
CA PRO A 440 32.81 -13.37 16.65
C PRO A 440 31.82 -13.00 15.55
N ALA A 441 30.75 -12.27 15.88
CA ALA A 441 29.75 -11.83 14.91
C ALA A 441 30.36 -10.86 13.86
N ILE A 442 31.20 -9.93 14.29
CA ILE A 442 31.88 -8.99 13.39
C ILE A 442 32.87 -9.72 12.47
N SER A 443 33.60 -10.71 12.99
CA SER A 443 34.56 -11.52 12.21
C SER A 443 33.87 -12.32 11.12
N ALA A 444 32.71 -12.92 11.44
CA ALA A 444 31.87 -13.64 10.47
C ALA A 444 31.30 -12.68 9.44
N LEU A 445 30.71 -11.56 9.86
CA LEU A 445 30.14 -10.51 9.00
C LEU A 445 31.14 -10.02 7.95
N LEU A 446 32.39 -9.81 8.36
CA LEU A 446 33.48 -9.29 7.52
C LEU A 446 34.27 -10.40 6.79
N ASN A 447 33.85 -11.68 6.85
CA ASN A 447 34.52 -12.83 6.25
C ASN A 447 35.98 -13.04 6.72
N LEU A 448 36.33 -12.54 7.89
CA LEU A 448 37.68 -12.72 8.46
C LEU A 448 37.94 -14.16 8.86
N ASP A 449 36.91 -14.88 9.31
CA ASP A 449 37.01 -16.31 9.65
C ASP A 449 37.31 -17.14 8.40
N SER A 450 36.63 -16.87 7.30
CA SER A 450 36.90 -17.49 6.00
C SER A 450 38.33 -17.19 5.53
N SER A 451 38.85 -16.01 5.81
CA SER A 451 40.23 -15.62 5.50
C SER A 451 41.22 -16.45 6.33
N LYS A 452 40.97 -16.61 7.64
CA LYS A 452 41.80 -17.46 8.54
C LYS A 452 41.73 -18.94 8.15
N LEU A 453 40.54 -19.45 7.80
CA LEU A 453 40.37 -20.84 7.33
C LEU A 453 41.12 -21.10 6.02
N ARG A 454 41.10 -20.16 5.07
CA ARG A 454 41.89 -20.26 3.84
C ARG A 454 43.39 -20.34 4.14
N LYS A 455 43.91 -19.51 5.05
CA LYS A 455 45.30 -19.62 5.51
C LYS A 455 45.62 -21.03 6.02
N THR A 456 44.84 -21.53 6.98
CA THR A 456 45.03 -22.85 7.60
C THR A 456 45.05 -23.95 6.53
N ARG A 457 44.13 -23.87 5.55
CA ARG A 457 44.08 -24.80 4.42
C ARG A 457 45.35 -24.74 3.55
N LEU A 458 45.79 -23.51 3.23
CA LEU A 458 47.00 -23.32 2.43
C LEU A 458 48.27 -23.78 3.16
N VAL A 459 48.43 -23.48 4.45
CA VAL A 459 49.54 -23.98 5.27
C VAL A 459 49.60 -25.51 5.25
N ARG A 460 48.43 -26.17 5.38
CA ARG A 460 48.34 -27.63 5.32
C ARG A 460 48.71 -28.20 3.96
N LEU A 461 48.32 -27.54 2.87
CA LEU A 461 48.59 -27.96 1.50
C LEU A 461 50.08 -27.76 1.12
N LEU A 462 50.66 -26.66 1.55
CA LEU A 462 52.02 -26.27 1.19
C LEU A 462 53.10 -26.84 2.13
N GLY A 463 52.70 -27.31 3.32
CA GLY A 463 53.64 -27.82 4.33
C GLY A 463 54.56 -26.75 4.92
N GLN A 464 54.28 -25.46 4.69
CA GLN A 464 55.13 -24.36 5.13
C GLN A 464 54.31 -23.30 5.89
N PRO A 465 54.89 -22.61 6.87
CA PRO A 465 54.26 -21.45 7.50
C PRO A 465 54.14 -20.33 6.49
N LEU A 466 52.98 -19.69 6.49
CA LEU A 466 52.69 -18.53 5.62
C LEU A 466 52.59 -17.26 6.46
N GLU A 467 53.25 -16.21 6.04
CA GLU A 467 52.91 -14.86 6.49
C GLU A 467 51.49 -14.53 6.06
N PHE A 468 50.70 -14.06 7.00
CA PHE A 468 49.27 -13.86 6.77
C PHE A 468 48.73 -12.64 7.52
N GLU A 469 48.04 -11.82 6.77
CA GLU A 469 47.25 -10.74 7.29
C GLU A 469 45.78 -11.00 6.93
N PRO A 470 44.87 -11.08 7.94
CA PRO A 470 43.47 -11.26 7.68
C PRO A 470 42.93 -10.08 6.87
N ARG A 471 42.29 -10.36 5.74
CA ARG A 471 41.63 -9.32 4.93
C ARG A 471 40.14 -9.47 5.04
N ARG A 472 39.47 -8.34 5.38
CA ARG A 472 38.01 -8.25 5.33
C ARG A 472 37.51 -8.33 3.88
N ARG A 473 36.26 -8.66 3.69
CA ARG A 473 35.56 -8.51 2.42
C ARG A 473 35.65 -7.07 1.91
N GLN A 474 35.76 -6.89 0.60
CA GLN A 474 35.89 -5.57 -0.03
C GLN A 474 34.64 -5.20 -0.86
N ASP A 475 33.70 -6.12 -0.98
CA ASP A 475 32.51 -6.06 -1.81
C ASP A 475 31.30 -5.43 -1.10
N VAL A 476 31.50 -4.77 0.04
CA VAL A 476 30.46 -4.15 0.86
C VAL A 476 30.53 -2.63 0.76
N ASP A 477 29.37 -1.99 0.62
CA ASP A 477 29.26 -0.54 0.56
C ASP A 477 28.98 0.06 1.95
N PHE A 478 28.13 -0.57 2.78
CA PHE A 478 27.84 -0.12 4.14
C PHE A 478 27.38 -1.26 5.06
N ILE A 479 27.34 -0.98 6.36
CA ILE A 479 26.81 -1.84 7.42
C ILE A 479 25.51 -1.23 7.92
N PHE A 480 24.41 -1.98 7.87
CA PHE A 480 23.20 -1.65 8.63
C PHE A 480 23.34 -2.23 10.04
N LEU A 481 23.30 -1.35 11.04
CA LEU A 481 23.49 -1.69 12.45
C LEU A 481 22.21 -1.37 13.23
N LEU A 482 21.69 -2.36 13.97
CA LEU A 482 20.73 -2.09 15.03
C LEU A 482 21.45 -2.24 16.38
N ALA A 483 21.36 -1.22 17.22
CA ALA A 483 22.02 -1.23 18.54
C ALA A 483 21.38 -0.20 19.47
N THR A 484 21.49 -0.43 20.79
CA THR A 484 21.31 0.63 21.79
C THR A 484 22.58 1.51 21.89
N PRO A 485 22.53 2.68 22.56
CA PRO A 485 23.72 3.52 22.73
C PRO A 485 24.89 2.77 23.37
N GLU A 486 24.62 1.95 24.39
CA GLU A 486 25.63 1.14 25.09
C GLU A 486 26.30 0.13 24.14
N GLN A 487 25.49 -0.55 23.33
CA GLN A 487 25.97 -1.54 22.37
C GLN A 487 26.77 -0.87 21.23
N ALA A 488 26.27 0.24 20.70
CA ALA A 488 26.94 0.98 19.63
C ALA A 488 28.34 1.47 20.05
N ARG A 489 28.47 1.96 21.31
CA ARG A 489 29.76 2.33 21.90
C ARG A 489 30.76 1.17 22.00
N LEU A 490 30.28 -0.07 22.11
CA LEU A 490 31.13 -1.27 22.10
C LEU A 490 31.41 -1.78 20.68
N ILE A 491 30.39 -1.79 19.82
CA ILE A 491 30.47 -2.37 18.47
C ILE A 491 31.33 -1.50 17.54
N ARG A 492 31.15 -0.17 17.57
CA ARG A 492 31.86 0.71 16.62
C ARG A 492 33.38 0.65 16.74
N PRO A 493 34.01 0.67 17.93
CA PRO A 493 35.45 0.45 18.09
C PRO A 493 35.89 -0.95 17.63
N GLN A 494 35.08 -1.99 17.89
CA GLN A 494 35.38 -3.35 17.43
C GLN A 494 35.35 -3.45 15.90
N LEU A 495 34.38 -2.80 15.22
CA LEU A 495 34.39 -2.69 13.76
C LEU A 495 35.66 -2.03 13.23
N LYS A 496 36.14 -0.95 13.90
CA LYS A 496 37.41 -0.30 13.55
C LYS A 496 38.60 -1.24 13.76
N PHE A 497 38.63 -1.99 14.87
CA PHE A 497 39.65 -2.98 15.16
C PHE A 497 39.71 -4.08 14.09
N TYR A 498 38.56 -4.54 13.63
CA TYR A 498 38.44 -5.53 12.55
C TYR A 498 38.56 -4.93 11.14
N ARG A 499 39.16 -3.71 11.03
CA ARG A 499 39.49 -3.03 9.77
C ARG A 499 38.30 -2.58 8.93
N ALA A 500 37.16 -2.37 9.56
CA ALA A 500 35.96 -1.81 8.92
C ALA A 500 35.81 -0.30 9.19
N SER A 501 36.90 0.41 9.56
CA SER A 501 36.84 1.85 9.85
C SER A 501 36.36 2.70 8.68
N SER A 502 36.66 2.27 7.44
CA SER A 502 36.28 2.95 6.20
C SER A 502 34.90 2.55 5.67
N VAL A 503 34.23 1.56 6.27
CA VAL A 503 32.87 1.16 5.86
C VAL A 503 31.87 2.03 6.60
N PRO A 504 31.00 2.76 5.89
CA PRO A 504 29.91 3.50 6.50
C PRO A 504 29.02 2.60 7.37
N VAL A 505 28.55 3.13 8.49
CA VAL A 505 27.63 2.44 9.39
C VAL A 505 26.37 3.29 9.51
N LEU A 506 25.25 2.75 9.06
CA LEU A 506 23.94 3.36 9.12
C LEU A 506 23.09 2.64 10.18
N SER A 507 22.32 3.38 10.96
CA SER A 507 21.55 2.87 12.08
C SER A 507 20.24 3.63 12.26
N THR A 508 19.32 3.06 13.06
CA THR A 508 18.11 3.75 13.51
C THR A 508 18.42 4.71 14.68
N SER A 509 17.49 5.58 15.03
CA SER A 509 17.58 6.50 16.17
C SER A 509 17.87 5.81 17.51
N HIS A 510 17.61 4.52 17.60
CA HIS A 510 17.85 3.70 18.80
C HIS A 510 19.31 3.68 19.27
N VAL A 511 20.27 4.03 18.41
CA VAL A 511 21.70 4.18 18.83
C VAL A 511 21.96 5.45 19.62
N TYR A 512 21.00 6.38 19.64
CA TYR A 512 21.14 7.67 20.30
C TYR A 512 20.34 7.73 21.59
N SER A 513 20.93 8.29 22.66
CA SER A 513 20.30 8.36 23.98
C SER A 513 19.34 9.56 24.14
N GLY A 514 19.14 10.37 23.10
CA GLY A 514 18.39 11.63 23.15
C GLY A 514 19.14 12.78 23.84
N ARG A 515 20.39 12.55 24.28
CA ARG A 515 21.25 13.56 24.92
C ARG A 515 22.65 13.50 24.35
N VAL A 516 23.20 14.66 24.02
CA VAL A 516 24.58 14.78 23.54
C VAL A 516 25.54 14.47 24.70
N ASP A 517 26.35 13.45 24.56
CA ASP A 517 27.43 13.10 25.50
C ASP A 517 28.73 12.94 24.72
N THR A 518 29.39 14.04 24.42
CA THR A 518 30.61 14.06 23.60
C THR A 518 31.76 13.22 24.18
N GLY A 519 31.73 12.94 25.49
CA GLY A 519 32.74 12.10 26.16
C GLY A 519 32.52 10.63 25.91
N ARG A 520 31.26 10.15 26.02
CA ARG A 520 30.92 8.74 25.83
C ARG A 520 30.70 8.37 24.37
N ASP A 521 30.24 9.34 23.56
CA ASP A 521 29.88 9.07 22.17
C ASP A 521 31.05 9.20 21.19
N ILE A 522 32.24 9.55 21.68
CA ILE A 522 33.47 9.64 20.87
C ILE A 522 33.78 8.34 20.14
N ASP A 523 33.45 7.22 20.73
CA ASP A 523 33.66 5.89 20.14
C ASP A 523 32.72 5.59 18.98
N MET A 524 31.56 6.27 18.92
CA MET A 524 30.56 6.13 17.84
C MET A 524 30.85 7.02 16.63
N ASN A 525 31.92 7.82 16.66
CA ASN A 525 32.25 8.73 15.56
C ASN A 525 32.24 8.03 14.19
N GLY A 526 31.51 8.61 13.23
CA GLY A 526 31.33 8.11 11.88
C GLY A 526 30.18 7.08 11.74
N LEU A 527 29.35 6.91 12.78
CA LEU A 527 28.05 6.25 12.67
C LEU A 527 27.03 7.30 12.29
N GLN A 528 26.18 6.98 11.33
CA GLN A 528 25.07 7.83 10.89
C GLN A 528 23.76 7.15 11.28
N PHE A 529 22.78 7.91 11.69
CA PHE A 529 21.46 7.38 12.03
C PHE A 529 20.36 8.33 11.58
N CYS A 530 19.18 7.80 11.35
CA CYS A 530 17.96 8.59 11.19
C CYS A 530 17.56 9.12 12.57
N ASP A 531 17.12 10.37 12.63
CA ASP A 531 16.44 10.94 13.79
C ASP A 531 14.99 11.27 13.38
N ILE A 532 14.13 11.35 14.36
CA ILE A 532 12.69 11.51 14.18
C ILE A 532 12.33 12.99 14.25
#